data_2a5f6c89fba2b48a467679c90fc19cdf
#
_entry.id   2a5f6c89fba2b48a467679c90fc19cdf
#
_cell.length_a   1.000
_cell.length_b   1.000
_cell.length_c   1.000
_cell.angle_alpha   90.00
_cell.angle_beta   90.00
_cell.angle_gamma   90.00
#
_symmetry.space_group_name_H-M   'P 1'
#
loop_
_entity.id
_entity.type
_entity.pdbx_description
1 polymer ?
#
loop_
_entity_poly.entity_id
_entity_poly.type
_entity_poly.pdbx_seq_one_letter_code
_entity_poly.pdbx_strand_id
1 'polypeptide(L)'
;MFIVSGAKIHLFLPTILYILTIHLYFLTFAHFLFFTLHFLFLFVLYSKDFIVFLQKNQTTYQMKRNKKTFYTLLYIAGFISIWLMPLQASGSIKLDGKRLSAKDGLSCNTVNDIIQDRNGFIWLGTPNGMSRYDGYQFINFTNLSKNSGQKSHHSISQLINDEKHGLIWGYNPSNILCCFDLETAHFSDYFDKENATLLKNRFKSQNGMWLFSGDFGVRYLTYSNGKFQATDYTTKNGKLIGDHQLQMTEDTKQNVWIASDKGLNRITPDGKSHLMLKNQHIITLTTDGNHIAVLTDKGDAFLYDNSGKLVRACHQPT
;
A
#
# COMPACT_ATOMS: atom_id res chain seq x y z
N MET A 1 -2.36 18.39 7.24
CA MET A 1 -1.37 18.93 8.19
C MET A 1 -0.17 18.00 8.12
N PHE A 2 0.87 18.41 7.46
CA PHE A 2 2.08 17.60 7.31
C PHE A 2 3.10 18.06 8.34
N ILE A 3 3.69 17.10 9.04
CA ILE A 3 4.71 17.34 10.06
C ILE A 3 6.05 16.86 9.48
N VAL A 4 6.97 17.79 9.26
CA VAL A 4 8.33 17.48 8.83
C VAL A 4 9.25 17.63 10.04
N SER A 5 9.72 16.51 10.56
CA SER A 5 10.78 16.48 11.58
C SER A 5 12.12 16.29 10.87
N GLY A 6 13.17 17.00 11.33
CA GLY A 6 14.51 17.02 10.73
C GLY A 6 15.28 15.68 10.73
N ALA A 7 14.60 14.57 10.95
CA ALA A 7 15.12 13.22 10.79
C ALA A 7 14.46 12.58 9.58
N LYS A 8 15.21 11.78 8.83
CA LYS A 8 14.74 10.99 7.68
C LYS A 8 13.32 10.46 7.93
N ILE A 9 12.37 10.80 7.05
CA ILE A 9 11.01 10.28 7.11
C ILE A 9 11.09 8.78 6.79
N HIS A 10 11.18 7.97 7.83
CA HIS A 10 10.99 6.53 7.71
C HIS A 10 9.48 6.25 7.70
N LEU A 11 8.91 6.10 6.53
CA LEU A 11 7.54 5.56 6.35
C LEU A 11 7.37 4.16 6.99
N PHE A 12 8.48 3.51 7.40
CA PHE A 12 8.51 2.22 8.10
C PHE A 12 8.29 2.31 9.62
N LEU A 13 8.39 3.50 10.22
CA LEU A 13 8.30 3.62 11.68
C LEU A 13 6.95 3.19 12.26
N PRO A 14 5.78 3.52 11.66
CA PRO A 14 4.50 3.07 12.19
C PRO A 14 4.33 1.56 12.13
N THR A 15 4.82 0.91 11.08
CA THR A 15 4.71 -0.55 10.91
C THR A 15 5.64 -1.30 11.86
N ILE A 16 6.85 -0.80 12.07
CA ILE A 16 7.80 -1.37 13.05
C ILE A 16 7.29 -1.13 14.47
N LEU A 17 6.75 0.05 14.78
CA LEU A 17 6.17 0.34 16.09
C LEU A 17 4.93 -0.53 16.37
N TYR A 18 4.10 -0.77 15.35
CA TYR A 18 2.94 -1.65 15.44
C TYR A 18 3.36 -3.12 15.65
N ILE A 19 4.39 -3.59 14.95
CA ILE A 19 4.95 -4.95 15.13
C ILE A 19 5.61 -5.08 16.51
N LEU A 20 6.36 -4.07 16.97
CA LEU A 20 6.96 -4.04 18.30
C LEU A 20 5.91 -4.01 19.41
N THR A 21 4.84 -3.25 19.25
CA THR A 21 3.73 -3.26 20.22
C THR A 21 3.01 -4.60 20.24
N ILE A 22 2.75 -5.24 19.12
CA ILE A 22 2.18 -6.60 19.08
C ILE A 22 3.13 -7.61 19.74
N HIS A 23 4.43 -7.52 19.49
CA HIS A 23 5.42 -8.40 20.12
C HIS A 23 5.50 -8.19 21.63
N LEU A 24 5.45 -6.94 22.11
CA LEU A 24 5.41 -6.61 23.52
C LEU A 24 4.11 -7.12 24.19
N TYR A 25 2.97 -7.03 23.48
CA TYR A 25 1.70 -7.62 23.93
C TYR A 25 1.78 -9.14 24.05
N PHE A 26 2.41 -9.80 23.08
CA PHE A 26 2.60 -11.26 23.14
C PHE A 26 3.54 -11.67 24.26
N LEU A 27 4.62 -10.94 24.52
CA LEU A 27 5.54 -11.22 25.62
C LEU A 27 4.86 -11.02 26.98
N THR A 28 4.11 -9.93 27.16
CA THR A 28 3.38 -9.66 28.43
C THR A 28 2.27 -10.66 28.65
N PHE A 29 1.56 -11.08 27.60
CA PHE A 29 0.54 -12.12 27.68
C PHE A 29 1.15 -13.50 27.99
N ALA A 30 2.28 -13.85 27.41
CA ALA A 30 3.00 -15.09 27.68
C ALA A 30 3.54 -15.13 29.13
N HIS A 31 4.09 -14.01 29.62
CA HIS A 31 4.50 -13.89 31.03
C HIS A 31 3.33 -14.00 31.99
N PHE A 32 2.20 -13.39 31.68
CA PHE A 32 0.98 -13.47 32.49
C PHE A 32 0.43 -14.90 32.51
N LEU A 33 0.40 -15.58 31.36
CA LEU A 33 -0.04 -16.98 31.30
C LEU A 33 0.90 -17.91 32.07
N PHE A 34 2.21 -17.69 31.99
CA PHE A 34 3.21 -18.45 32.72
C PHE A 34 3.08 -18.22 34.24
N PHE A 35 2.86 -16.98 34.69
CA PHE A 35 2.68 -16.65 36.12
C PHE A 35 1.38 -17.25 36.66
N THR A 36 0.29 -17.19 35.92
CA THR A 36 -0.99 -17.77 36.35
C THR A 36 -0.94 -19.31 36.39
N LEU A 37 -0.29 -19.96 35.42
CA LEU A 37 -0.07 -21.39 35.41
C LEU A 37 0.87 -21.83 36.54
N HIS A 38 1.92 -21.07 36.83
CA HIS A 38 2.85 -21.34 37.94
C HIS A 38 2.16 -21.20 39.28
N PHE A 39 1.32 -20.19 39.45
CA PHE A 39 0.53 -19.99 40.69
C PHE A 39 -0.52 -21.10 40.89
N LEU A 40 -1.16 -21.55 39.79
CA LEU A 40 -2.08 -22.65 39.80
C LEU A 40 -1.38 -23.97 40.18
N PHE A 41 -0.18 -24.19 39.64
CA PHE A 41 0.66 -25.36 39.90
C PHE A 41 1.14 -25.39 41.37
N LEU A 42 1.62 -24.27 41.89
CA LEU A 42 2.00 -24.12 43.30
C LEU A 42 0.80 -24.32 44.21
N PHE A 43 -0.39 -23.82 43.87
CA PHE A 43 -1.61 -23.98 44.62
C PHE A 43 -2.07 -25.44 44.68
N VAL A 44 -1.93 -26.18 43.57
CA VAL A 44 -2.23 -27.62 43.49
C VAL A 44 -1.24 -28.42 44.36
N LEU A 45 0.06 -28.11 44.30
CA LEU A 45 1.07 -28.74 45.14
C LEU A 45 0.82 -28.46 46.62
N TYR A 46 0.60 -27.20 46.97
CA TYR A 46 0.34 -26.80 48.35
C TYR A 46 -0.94 -27.42 48.90
N SER A 47 -1.97 -27.59 48.09
CA SER A 47 -3.22 -28.24 48.48
C SER A 47 -3.04 -29.75 48.72
N LYS A 48 -2.15 -30.43 47.99
CA LYS A 48 -1.84 -31.84 48.21
C LYS A 48 -1.04 -32.05 49.50
N ASP A 49 -0.03 -31.24 49.76
CA ASP A 49 0.77 -31.34 50.97
C ASP A 49 -0.04 -30.98 52.21
N PHE A 50 -0.97 -30.04 52.10
CA PHE A 50 -1.90 -29.68 53.19
C PHE A 50 -2.91 -30.80 53.44
N ILE A 51 -3.37 -31.51 52.44
CA ILE A 51 -4.26 -32.69 52.57
C ILE A 51 -3.51 -33.85 53.24
N VAL A 52 -2.24 -34.09 52.88
CA VAL A 52 -1.39 -35.13 53.50
C VAL A 52 -1.08 -34.76 54.95
N PHE A 53 -0.82 -33.50 55.28
CA PHE A 53 -0.61 -33.01 56.64
C PHE A 53 -1.84 -33.21 57.52
N LEU A 54 -3.04 -32.96 57.00
CA LEU A 54 -4.30 -33.16 57.72
C LEU A 54 -4.65 -34.65 57.95
N GLN A 55 -4.19 -35.53 57.09
CA GLN A 55 -4.36 -36.98 57.25
C GLN A 55 -3.43 -37.59 58.32
N LYS A 56 -2.33 -36.96 58.64
CA LYS A 56 -1.33 -37.45 59.59
C LYS A 56 -1.64 -37.09 61.02
N ASN A 57 -2.45 -36.04 61.26
CA ASN A 57 -2.89 -35.62 62.58
C ASN A 57 -4.38 -35.96 62.76
N GLN A 58 -4.67 -37.08 63.46
CA GLN A 58 -6.01 -37.52 63.83
C GLN A 58 -6.66 -36.56 64.85
N THR A 59 -7.14 -35.46 64.38
CA THR A 59 -8.16 -34.65 65.07
C THR A 59 -9.19 -34.22 64.06
N THR A 60 -10.36 -34.82 64.17
CA THR A 60 -11.51 -34.68 63.31
C THR A 60 -12.10 -33.30 63.37
N TYR A 61 -11.59 -32.35 62.63
CA TYR A 61 -12.36 -31.16 62.27
C TYR A 61 -12.96 -31.37 60.89
N GLN A 62 -14.24 -31.72 60.88
CA GLN A 62 -15.09 -31.73 59.67
C GLN A 62 -15.22 -30.30 59.18
N MET A 63 -14.24 -29.81 58.38
CA MET A 63 -14.43 -28.59 57.63
C MET A 63 -15.32 -28.91 56.44
N LYS A 64 -16.63 -28.71 56.61
CA LYS A 64 -17.63 -28.81 55.56
C LYS A 64 -17.16 -27.87 54.44
N ARG A 65 -16.55 -28.43 53.40
CA ARG A 65 -16.00 -27.73 52.21
C ARG A 65 -17.09 -26.94 51.52
N ASN A 66 -17.22 -25.66 51.91
CA ASN A 66 -18.24 -24.78 51.32
C ASN A 66 -17.78 -24.37 49.94
N LYS A 67 -18.19 -25.16 48.94
CA LYS A 67 -17.88 -24.91 47.51
C LYS A 67 -18.18 -23.46 47.11
N LYS A 68 -19.18 -22.85 47.74
CA LYS A 68 -19.54 -21.43 47.50
C LYS A 68 -18.39 -20.48 47.89
N THR A 69 -17.74 -20.68 49.02
CA THR A 69 -16.64 -19.82 49.48
C THR A 69 -15.41 -19.90 48.53
N PHE A 70 -15.13 -21.10 48.00
CA PHE A 70 -14.05 -21.27 47.04
C PHE A 70 -14.31 -20.52 45.72
N TYR A 71 -15.52 -20.64 45.19
CA TYR A 71 -15.88 -19.91 43.96
C TYR A 71 -15.94 -18.41 44.19
N THR A 72 -16.33 -17.93 45.35
CA THR A 72 -16.34 -16.51 45.71
C THR A 72 -14.91 -15.94 45.72
N LEU A 73 -13.94 -16.67 46.32
CA LEU A 73 -12.54 -16.26 46.33
C LEU A 73 -11.93 -16.24 44.90
N LEU A 74 -12.28 -17.22 44.05
CA LEU A 74 -11.88 -17.25 42.62
C LEU A 74 -12.47 -16.07 41.83
N TYR A 75 -13.73 -15.72 42.10
CA TYR A 75 -14.36 -14.53 41.49
C TYR A 75 -13.70 -13.23 41.93
N ILE A 76 -13.40 -13.10 43.22
CA ILE A 76 -12.73 -11.91 43.77
C ILE A 76 -11.31 -11.79 43.21
N ALA A 77 -10.54 -12.90 43.09
CA ALA A 77 -9.21 -12.91 42.50
C ALA A 77 -9.25 -12.54 41.01
N GLY A 78 -10.23 -13.05 40.28
CA GLY A 78 -10.48 -12.68 38.88
C GLY A 78 -10.85 -11.21 38.71
N PHE A 79 -11.71 -10.68 39.61
CA PHE A 79 -12.08 -9.25 39.58
C PHE A 79 -10.89 -8.34 39.92
N ILE A 80 -10.07 -8.71 40.89
CA ILE A 80 -8.85 -7.97 41.25
C ILE A 80 -7.83 -7.99 40.11
N SER A 81 -7.70 -9.11 39.37
CA SER A 81 -6.78 -9.17 38.22
C SER A 81 -7.25 -8.30 37.05
N ILE A 82 -8.55 -8.11 36.85
CA ILE A 82 -9.09 -7.18 35.83
C ILE A 82 -8.85 -5.73 36.26
N TRP A 83 -8.97 -5.42 37.55
CA TRP A 83 -8.70 -4.07 38.10
C TRP A 83 -7.21 -3.72 38.17
N LEU A 84 -6.34 -4.72 38.28
CA LEU A 84 -4.88 -4.55 38.22
C LEU A 84 -4.31 -4.59 36.83
N MET A 85 -5.15 -4.74 35.76
CA MET A 85 -4.66 -4.44 34.39
C MET A 85 -4.20 -2.98 34.39
N PRO A 86 -2.91 -2.72 34.14
CA PRO A 86 -2.46 -1.34 34.05
C PRO A 86 -3.28 -0.66 32.97
N LEU A 87 -4.04 0.37 33.33
CA LEU A 87 -4.49 1.36 32.35
C LEU A 87 -3.20 1.84 31.69
N GLN A 88 -2.88 1.28 30.52
CA GLN A 88 -1.79 1.83 29.75
C GLN A 88 -2.23 3.25 29.39
N ALA A 89 -1.71 4.19 30.15
CA ALA A 89 -1.81 5.59 29.80
C ALA A 89 -1.28 5.67 28.36
N SER A 90 -2.16 5.94 27.42
CA SER A 90 -1.79 6.31 26.05
C SER A 90 -0.89 7.53 26.20
N GLY A 91 0.42 7.29 26.25
CA GLY A 91 1.39 8.36 26.20
C GLY A 91 1.09 9.10 24.92
N SER A 92 0.56 10.31 25.03
CA SER A 92 0.38 11.17 23.87
C SER A 92 1.77 11.37 23.28
N ILE A 93 2.02 10.80 22.10
CA ILE A 93 3.24 11.07 21.33
C ILE A 93 3.18 12.57 21.04
N LYS A 94 3.98 13.35 21.75
CA LYS A 94 4.13 14.78 21.47
C LYS A 94 4.94 14.88 20.19
N LEU A 95 4.24 15.01 19.05
CA LEU A 95 4.86 15.26 17.76
C LEU A 95 5.31 16.72 17.76
N ASP A 96 6.60 16.92 17.89
CA ASP A 96 7.24 18.24 17.72
C ASP A 96 7.36 18.48 16.21
N GLY A 97 6.39 19.16 15.63
CA GLY A 97 6.28 19.38 14.18
C GLY A 97 6.32 20.85 13.82
N LYS A 98 7.12 21.18 12.81
CA LYS A 98 7.13 22.53 12.20
C LYS A 98 6.07 22.57 11.09
N ARG A 99 5.15 23.52 11.16
CA ARG A 99 4.21 23.79 10.07
C ARG A 99 4.90 24.60 8.98
N LEU A 100 4.92 24.10 7.76
CA LEU A 100 5.39 24.79 6.57
C LEU A 100 4.19 25.22 5.72
N SER A 101 4.27 26.40 5.11
CA SER A 101 3.17 27.05 4.38
C SER A 101 3.70 27.86 3.20
N ALA A 102 2.81 28.52 2.47
CA ALA A 102 3.19 29.44 1.41
C ALA A 102 4.05 30.63 1.91
N LYS A 103 3.96 30.99 3.19
CA LYS A 103 4.84 32.00 3.80
C LYS A 103 6.29 31.53 3.91
N ASP A 104 6.49 30.22 3.93
CA ASP A 104 7.81 29.57 3.99
C ASP A 104 8.34 29.23 2.58
N GLY A 105 7.61 29.63 1.51
CA GLY A 105 8.01 29.43 0.12
C GLY A 105 7.30 28.30 -0.63
N LEU A 106 6.37 27.56 0.02
CA LEU A 106 5.56 26.55 -0.66
C LEU A 106 4.64 27.21 -1.72
N SER A 107 4.50 26.60 -2.90
CA SER A 107 3.72 27.18 -4.00
C SER A 107 2.22 27.34 -3.70
N CYS A 108 1.67 26.52 -2.83
CA CYS A 108 0.28 26.55 -2.38
C CYS A 108 0.14 25.87 -1.01
N ASN A 109 -0.75 26.40 -0.14
CA ASN A 109 -1.04 25.77 1.15
C ASN A 109 -1.78 24.43 1.05
N THR A 110 -2.39 24.16 -0.10
CA THR A 110 -3.01 22.88 -0.41
C THR A 110 -1.95 21.94 -1.02
N VAL A 111 -1.70 20.83 -0.37
CA VAL A 111 -0.82 19.77 -0.86
C VAL A 111 -1.69 18.58 -1.18
N ASN A 112 -1.66 18.13 -2.43
CA ASN A 112 -2.45 17.01 -2.93
C ASN A 112 -1.72 15.67 -2.74
N ASP A 113 -0.39 15.68 -2.91
CA ASP A 113 0.44 14.49 -2.78
C ASP A 113 1.85 14.84 -2.35
N ILE A 114 2.56 13.85 -1.80
CA ILE A 114 3.93 14.00 -1.31
C ILE A 114 4.73 12.74 -1.59
N ILE A 115 5.92 12.89 -2.15
CA ILE A 115 6.88 11.81 -2.38
C ILE A 115 8.28 12.25 -1.96
N GLN A 116 9.17 11.29 -1.74
CA GLN A 116 10.60 11.54 -1.53
C GLN A 116 11.39 10.93 -2.68
N ASP A 117 12.36 11.69 -3.22
CA ASP A 117 13.27 11.17 -4.24
C ASP A 117 14.49 10.46 -3.61
N ARG A 118 15.32 9.82 -4.46
CA ARG A 118 16.54 9.10 -4.04
C ARG A 118 17.59 9.97 -3.35
N ASN A 119 17.54 11.28 -3.56
CA ASN A 119 18.48 12.24 -2.96
C ASN A 119 17.97 12.74 -1.59
N GLY A 120 16.77 12.32 -1.19
CA GLY A 120 16.13 12.71 0.07
C GLY A 120 15.32 13.99 -0.01
N PHE A 121 15.19 14.64 -1.18
CA PHE A 121 14.32 15.79 -1.36
C PHE A 121 12.85 15.39 -1.29
N ILE A 122 12.05 16.22 -0.64
CA ILE A 122 10.60 16.03 -0.57
C ILE A 122 9.94 16.82 -1.69
N TRP A 123 9.15 16.13 -2.49
CA TRP A 123 8.37 16.71 -3.57
C TRP A 123 6.90 16.75 -3.21
N LEU A 124 6.28 17.89 -3.43
CA LEU A 124 4.89 18.14 -3.10
C LEU A 124 4.12 18.53 -4.36
N GLY A 125 3.07 17.79 -4.65
CA GLY A 125 2.09 18.12 -5.69
C GLY A 125 1.08 19.12 -5.16
N THR A 126 0.90 20.24 -5.84
CA THR A 126 0.01 21.32 -5.42
C THR A 126 -0.89 21.79 -6.57
N PRO A 127 -1.95 22.55 -6.30
CA PRO A 127 -2.72 23.23 -7.36
C PRO A 127 -1.89 24.17 -8.23
N ASN A 128 -0.72 24.64 -7.75
CA ASN A 128 0.17 25.57 -8.45
C ASN A 128 1.43 24.89 -9.02
N GLY A 129 1.42 23.58 -9.24
CA GLY A 129 2.57 22.81 -9.74
C GLY A 129 3.24 21.95 -8.68
N MET A 130 4.53 21.74 -8.81
CA MET A 130 5.33 20.99 -7.84
C MET A 130 6.22 21.92 -7.02
N SER A 131 6.40 21.58 -5.74
CA SER A 131 7.39 22.21 -4.87
C SER A 131 8.36 21.17 -4.37
N ARG A 132 9.67 21.44 -4.45
CA ARG A 132 10.73 20.61 -3.86
C ARG A 132 11.22 21.24 -2.58
N TYR A 133 11.29 20.48 -1.51
CA TYR A 133 11.82 20.90 -0.21
C TYR A 133 13.12 20.16 0.08
N ASP A 134 14.17 20.89 0.41
CA ASP A 134 15.50 20.37 0.70
C ASP A 134 15.81 20.25 2.20
N GLY A 135 14.83 20.53 3.05
CA GLY A 135 14.98 20.60 4.51
C GLY A 135 15.08 22.05 5.03
N TYR A 136 15.36 23.01 4.16
CA TYR A 136 15.56 24.42 4.51
C TYR A 136 14.61 25.35 3.74
N GLN A 137 14.49 25.16 2.42
CA GLN A 137 13.75 26.05 1.52
C GLN A 137 12.94 25.27 0.48
N PHE A 138 11.96 25.93 -0.12
CA PHE A 138 11.19 25.42 -1.24
C PHE A 138 11.72 25.97 -2.56
N ILE A 139 11.80 25.10 -3.57
CA ILE A 139 11.95 25.46 -4.97
C ILE A 139 10.68 25.04 -5.70
N ASN A 140 10.06 25.98 -6.41
CA ASN A 140 8.79 25.74 -7.08
C ASN A 140 8.98 25.56 -8.59
N PHE A 141 8.33 24.52 -9.12
CA PHE A 141 8.32 24.19 -10.53
C PHE A 141 6.89 24.25 -11.05
N THR A 142 6.69 25.16 -12.01
CA THR A 142 5.41 25.31 -12.70
C THR A 142 5.58 24.86 -14.13
N ASN A 143 4.67 24.04 -14.63
CA ASN A 143 4.65 23.64 -16.03
C ASN A 143 4.15 24.82 -16.88
N LEU A 144 5.06 25.72 -17.23
CA LEU A 144 4.81 26.80 -18.15
C LEU A 144 5.13 26.29 -19.57
N SER A 145 4.16 25.72 -20.25
CA SER A 145 4.29 25.52 -21.69
C SER A 145 4.52 26.89 -22.36
N LYS A 146 5.73 27.12 -22.84
CA LYS A 146 6.14 28.38 -23.46
C LYS A 146 5.39 28.73 -24.74
N ASN A 147 4.62 27.79 -25.32
CA ASN A 147 4.10 27.89 -26.70
C ASN A 147 2.60 27.65 -26.86
N SER A 148 1.83 27.44 -25.82
CA SER A 148 0.38 27.25 -25.98
C SER A 148 -0.37 28.33 -25.23
N GLY A 149 -1.17 29.11 -25.94
CA GLY A 149 -2.20 29.97 -25.36
C GLY A 149 -3.29 29.19 -24.60
N GLN A 150 -3.11 27.91 -24.38
CA GLN A 150 -3.89 27.06 -23.51
C GLN A 150 -3.37 27.21 -22.07
N LYS A 151 -4.31 27.39 -21.15
CA LYS A 151 -4.04 27.40 -19.70
C LYS A 151 -3.20 26.19 -19.35
N SER A 152 -1.93 26.40 -19.05
CA SER A 152 -1.04 25.36 -18.55
C SER A 152 -1.70 24.71 -17.35
N HIS A 153 -1.79 23.38 -17.38
CA HIS A 153 -2.37 22.62 -16.28
C HIS A 153 -1.36 22.58 -15.11
N HIS A 154 -1.34 23.64 -14.31
CA HIS A 154 -0.41 23.78 -13.20
C HIS A 154 -0.70 22.81 -12.05
N SER A 155 -1.96 22.39 -11.89
CA SER A 155 -2.36 21.56 -10.77
C SER A 155 -1.79 20.14 -10.88
N ILE A 156 -1.11 19.70 -9.84
CA ILE A 156 -0.66 18.30 -9.66
C ILE A 156 -1.48 17.65 -8.56
N SER A 157 -2.21 16.61 -8.91
CA SER A 157 -3.06 15.86 -7.99
C SER A 157 -2.34 14.67 -7.38
N GLN A 158 -1.43 14.06 -8.13
CA GLN A 158 -0.69 12.88 -7.69
C GLN A 158 0.70 12.85 -8.31
N LEU A 159 1.66 12.29 -7.58
CA LEU A 159 3.05 12.12 -7.97
C LEU A 159 3.44 10.65 -7.96
N ILE A 160 4.30 10.25 -8.90
CA ILE A 160 4.91 8.92 -8.92
C ILE A 160 6.41 9.10 -9.10
N ASN A 161 7.20 8.58 -8.17
CA ASN A 161 8.65 8.57 -8.25
C ASN A 161 9.13 7.42 -9.17
N ASP A 162 9.87 7.75 -10.20
CA ASP A 162 10.56 6.80 -11.09
C ASP A 162 12.07 6.89 -10.85
N GLU A 163 12.50 6.36 -9.73
CA GLU A 163 13.91 6.42 -9.29
C GLU A 163 14.88 5.84 -10.34
N LYS A 164 14.47 4.79 -11.03
CA LYS A 164 15.28 4.11 -12.04
C LYS A 164 15.67 5.04 -13.19
N HIS A 165 14.75 5.88 -13.62
CA HIS A 165 14.95 6.77 -14.76
C HIS A 165 15.24 8.23 -14.35
N GLY A 166 15.23 8.54 -13.06
CA GLY A 166 15.41 9.90 -12.57
C GLY A 166 14.24 10.83 -12.93
N LEU A 167 13.03 10.30 -12.96
CA LEU A 167 11.83 11.03 -13.36
C LEU A 167 10.82 11.13 -12.23
N ILE A 168 10.07 12.22 -12.21
CA ILE A 168 8.84 12.35 -11.43
C ILE A 168 7.67 12.50 -12.39
N TRP A 169 6.75 11.55 -12.34
CA TRP A 169 5.50 11.62 -13.05
C TRP A 169 4.46 12.33 -12.21
N GLY A 170 3.75 13.27 -12.81
CA GLY A 170 2.65 13.98 -12.20
C GLY A 170 1.41 13.93 -13.08
N TYR A 171 0.23 14.04 -12.49
CA TYR A 171 -0.99 14.23 -13.24
C TYR A 171 -1.96 15.15 -12.51
N ASN A 172 -2.77 15.83 -13.30
CA ASN A 172 -3.72 16.80 -12.82
C ASN A 172 -5.10 16.16 -12.54
N PRO A 173 -6.05 16.90 -11.95
CA PRO A 173 -7.41 16.43 -11.71
C PRO A 173 -8.16 15.96 -12.97
N SER A 174 -7.74 16.44 -14.16
CA SER A 174 -8.29 16.00 -15.44
C SER A 174 -7.57 14.78 -16.03
N ASN A 175 -6.73 14.09 -15.24
CA ASN A 175 -5.94 12.93 -15.66
C ASN A 175 -4.99 13.20 -16.85
N ILE A 176 -4.51 14.42 -17.00
CA ILE A 176 -3.44 14.75 -17.94
C ILE A 176 -2.11 14.49 -17.26
N LEU A 177 -1.26 13.70 -17.92
CA LEU A 177 0.07 13.33 -17.42
C LEU A 177 1.08 14.43 -17.75
N CYS A 178 2.00 14.66 -16.83
CA CYS A 178 3.24 15.38 -17.06
C CYS A 178 4.43 14.57 -16.51
N CYS A 179 5.61 14.87 -16.98
CA CYS A 179 6.84 14.24 -16.52
C CYS A 179 7.89 15.29 -16.27
N PHE A 180 8.51 15.22 -15.10
CA PHE A 180 9.61 16.08 -14.69
C PHE A 180 10.90 15.27 -14.64
N ASP A 181 11.92 15.75 -15.31
CA ASP A 181 13.25 15.15 -15.33
C ASP A 181 14.10 15.77 -14.24
N LEU A 182 14.60 14.94 -13.32
CA LEU A 182 15.38 15.35 -12.15
C LEU A 182 16.80 15.83 -12.53
N GLU A 183 17.35 15.35 -13.64
CA GLU A 183 18.70 15.73 -14.10
C GLU A 183 18.69 17.12 -14.77
N THR A 184 17.73 17.33 -15.65
CA THR A 184 17.60 18.61 -16.36
C THR A 184 16.85 19.68 -15.56
N ALA A 185 16.11 19.25 -14.51
CA ALA A 185 15.21 20.07 -13.70
C ALA A 185 14.10 20.77 -14.51
N HIS A 186 13.61 20.11 -15.56
CA HIS A 186 12.56 20.62 -16.44
C HIS A 186 11.44 19.61 -16.63
N PHE A 187 10.26 20.13 -16.96
CA PHE A 187 9.17 19.29 -17.47
C PHE A 187 9.48 18.87 -18.91
N SER A 188 9.15 17.62 -19.24
CA SER A 188 9.31 17.10 -20.58
C SER A 188 8.25 17.68 -21.53
N ASP A 189 8.70 18.16 -22.70
CA ASP A 189 7.81 18.66 -23.76
C ASP A 189 7.01 17.56 -24.47
N TYR A 190 7.28 16.29 -24.17
CA TYR A 190 6.60 15.13 -24.80
C TYR A 190 5.08 15.19 -24.62
N PHE A 191 4.60 15.77 -23.52
CA PHE A 191 3.18 15.84 -23.17
C PHE A 191 2.50 17.15 -23.58
N ASP A 192 3.22 18.07 -24.23
CA ASP A 192 2.73 19.45 -24.43
C ASP A 192 1.77 19.64 -25.61
N LYS A 193 1.82 18.80 -26.68
CA LYS A 193 1.06 19.07 -27.90
C LYS A 193 0.22 17.91 -28.42
N GLU A 194 0.87 16.81 -28.76
CA GLU A 194 0.19 15.69 -29.46
C GLU A 194 -0.14 14.52 -28.50
N ASN A 195 0.50 14.49 -27.35
CA ASN A 195 0.42 13.38 -26.41
C ASN A 195 -0.32 13.74 -25.11
N ALA A 196 -0.84 14.97 -24.99
CA ALA A 196 -1.67 15.41 -23.88
C ALA A 196 -3.07 14.83 -23.97
N THR A 197 -3.19 13.55 -23.75
CA THR A 197 -4.44 12.80 -23.88
C THR A 197 -5.04 12.56 -22.51
N LEU A 198 -6.37 12.62 -22.40
CA LEU A 198 -7.11 12.23 -21.21
C LEU A 198 -6.93 10.75 -20.94
N LEU A 199 -6.24 10.42 -19.86
CA LEU A 199 -6.00 9.06 -19.46
C LEU A 199 -7.22 8.51 -18.69
N LYS A 200 -7.65 7.32 -19.03
CA LYS A 200 -8.65 6.57 -18.27
C LYS A 200 -8.01 5.77 -17.14
N ASN A 201 -6.79 5.30 -17.36
CA ASN A 201 -6.02 4.56 -16.37
C ASN A 201 -4.51 4.66 -16.66
N ARG A 202 -3.68 4.32 -15.69
CA ARG A 202 -2.22 4.32 -15.78
C ARG A 202 -1.63 3.30 -14.80
N PHE A 203 -0.46 2.78 -15.14
CA PHE A 203 0.24 1.84 -14.30
C PHE A 203 1.75 2.03 -14.48
N LYS A 204 2.47 2.28 -13.35
CA LYS A 204 3.93 2.36 -13.36
C LYS A 204 4.49 0.95 -13.19
N SER A 205 5.18 0.46 -14.22
CA SER A 205 5.96 -0.76 -14.18
C SER A 205 7.43 -0.48 -13.84
N GLN A 206 8.23 -1.53 -13.66
CA GLN A 206 9.66 -1.36 -13.36
C GLN A 206 10.44 -0.63 -14.45
N ASN A 207 10.04 -0.81 -15.73
CA ASN A 207 10.80 -0.33 -16.87
C ASN A 207 10.15 0.82 -17.63
N GLY A 208 8.95 1.27 -17.23
CA GLY A 208 8.25 2.35 -17.92
C GLY A 208 6.88 2.63 -17.34
N MET A 209 6.10 3.36 -18.11
CA MET A 209 4.75 3.76 -17.76
C MET A 209 3.75 3.21 -18.77
N TRP A 210 2.74 2.53 -18.29
CA TRP A 210 1.60 2.08 -19.07
C TRP A 210 0.47 3.09 -18.97
N LEU A 211 0.01 3.57 -20.11
CA LEU A 211 -1.06 4.56 -20.22
C LEU A 211 -2.24 3.95 -20.95
N PHE A 212 -3.44 4.23 -20.49
CA PHE A 212 -4.66 3.87 -21.14
C PHE A 212 -5.51 5.08 -21.48
N SER A 213 -5.93 5.18 -22.74
CA SER A 213 -6.85 6.19 -23.25
C SER A 213 -7.83 5.56 -24.25
N GLY A 214 -9.00 6.19 -24.38
CA GLY A 214 -9.95 5.84 -25.44
C GLY A 214 -9.40 6.08 -26.84
N ASP A 215 -8.44 6.98 -27.01
CA ASP A 215 -7.94 7.41 -28.32
C ASP A 215 -6.91 6.43 -28.89
N PHE A 216 -6.00 5.92 -28.06
CA PHE A 216 -4.90 5.04 -28.53
C PHE A 216 -4.93 3.62 -27.94
N GLY A 217 -5.90 3.29 -27.10
CA GLY A 217 -5.90 2.02 -26.37
C GLY A 217 -4.92 2.01 -25.23
N VAL A 218 -3.94 1.09 -25.25
CA VAL A 218 -2.87 1.02 -24.25
C VAL A 218 -1.55 1.42 -24.90
N ARG A 219 -0.85 2.34 -24.26
CA ARG A 219 0.48 2.82 -24.67
C ARG A 219 1.49 2.51 -23.58
N TYR A 220 2.59 1.92 -23.97
CA TYR A 220 3.76 1.72 -23.12
C TYR A 220 4.81 2.76 -23.44
N LEU A 221 5.19 3.56 -22.45
CA LEU A 221 6.24 4.55 -22.53
C LEU A 221 7.50 4.06 -21.81
N THR A 222 8.62 4.09 -22.51
CA THR A 222 9.96 3.92 -21.94
C THR A 222 10.75 5.22 -22.09
N TYR A 223 11.71 5.43 -21.20
CA TYR A 223 12.58 6.61 -21.23
C TYR A 223 14.04 6.16 -21.28
N SER A 224 14.76 6.65 -22.27
CA SER A 224 16.20 6.40 -22.41
C SER A 224 16.87 7.55 -23.15
N ASN A 225 18.08 7.91 -22.75
CA ASN A 225 18.88 8.97 -23.37
C ASN A 225 18.11 10.30 -23.54
N GLY A 226 17.36 10.71 -22.51
CA GLY A 226 16.59 11.96 -22.55
C GLY A 226 15.34 11.93 -23.44
N LYS A 227 14.92 10.77 -23.97
CA LYS A 227 13.79 10.67 -24.91
C LYS A 227 12.79 9.60 -24.50
N PHE A 228 11.52 9.89 -24.74
CA PHE A 228 10.45 8.91 -24.63
C PHE A 228 10.31 8.11 -25.91
N GLN A 229 10.10 6.81 -25.76
CA GLN A 229 9.70 5.90 -26.81
C GLN A 229 8.33 5.31 -26.47
N ALA A 230 7.41 5.31 -27.42
CA ALA A 230 6.06 4.82 -27.25
C ALA A 230 5.81 3.55 -28.08
N THR A 231 5.17 2.56 -27.44
CA THR A 231 4.68 1.37 -28.10
C THR A 231 3.19 1.24 -27.85
N ASP A 232 2.40 1.21 -28.94
CA ASP A 232 0.94 1.11 -28.81
C ASP A 232 0.46 -0.33 -28.96
N TYR A 233 -0.47 -0.69 -28.06
CA TYR A 233 -1.20 -1.95 -28.04
C TYR A 233 -2.67 -1.62 -28.23
N THR A 234 -3.25 -2.09 -29.31
CA THR A 234 -4.63 -1.78 -29.71
C THR A 234 -5.34 -3.03 -30.23
N THR A 235 -6.67 -2.99 -30.26
CA THR A 235 -7.46 -4.01 -30.93
C THR A 235 -7.24 -3.97 -32.42
N LYS A 236 -6.97 -2.78 -33.00
CA LYS A 236 -6.72 -2.60 -34.46
C LYS A 236 -5.42 -3.27 -34.89
N ASN A 237 -4.36 -3.24 -34.09
CA ASN A 237 -3.10 -3.91 -34.43
C ASN A 237 -3.03 -5.37 -33.94
N GLY A 238 -4.14 -5.89 -33.39
CA GLY A 238 -4.27 -7.27 -32.97
C GLY A 238 -3.51 -7.61 -31.65
N LYS A 239 -2.96 -6.59 -30.98
CA LYS A 239 -2.16 -6.79 -29.75
C LYS A 239 -2.99 -6.76 -28.48
N LEU A 240 -4.27 -6.36 -28.52
CA LEU A 240 -5.18 -6.38 -27.39
C LEU A 240 -6.52 -7.02 -27.72
N ILE A 241 -7.17 -7.57 -26.69
CA ILE A 241 -8.60 -7.91 -26.68
C ILE A 241 -9.33 -6.84 -25.88
N GLY A 242 -10.41 -6.27 -26.47
CA GLY A 242 -11.26 -5.28 -25.82
C GLY A 242 -10.73 -3.85 -25.87
N ASP A 243 -11.65 -2.92 -25.91
CA ASP A 243 -11.39 -1.48 -26.01
C ASP A 243 -11.59 -0.76 -24.67
N HIS A 244 -12.14 -1.47 -23.66
CA HIS A 244 -12.33 -0.97 -22.31
C HIS A 244 -11.44 -1.76 -21.35
N GLN A 245 -10.33 -1.16 -20.97
CA GLN A 245 -9.39 -1.75 -20.03
C GLN A 245 -9.75 -1.32 -18.61
N LEU A 246 -9.94 -2.30 -17.75
CA LEU A 246 -10.42 -2.07 -16.38
C LEU A 246 -9.27 -1.95 -15.41
N GLN A 247 -8.30 -2.86 -15.49
CA GLN A 247 -7.21 -2.98 -14.52
C GLN A 247 -5.93 -3.52 -15.15
N MET A 248 -4.79 -3.09 -14.60
CA MET A 248 -3.45 -3.60 -14.99
C MET A 248 -2.65 -3.99 -13.76
N THR A 249 -1.80 -5.00 -13.88
CA THR A 249 -0.83 -5.41 -12.85
C THR A 249 0.42 -5.99 -13.51
N GLU A 250 1.54 -6.05 -12.77
CA GLU A 250 2.81 -6.61 -13.20
C GLU A 250 3.19 -7.79 -12.28
N ASP A 251 3.64 -8.87 -12.87
CA ASP A 251 4.16 -10.03 -12.13
C ASP A 251 5.68 -9.96 -11.89
N THR A 252 6.23 -10.92 -11.13
CA THR A 252 7.67 -10.95 -10.82
C THR A 252 8.57 -11.20 -12.05
N LYS A 253 8.01 -11.69 -13.15
CA LYS A 253 8.71 -11.81 -14.44
C LYS A 253 8.54 -10.60 -15.35
N GLN A 254 7.97 -9.50 -14.81
CA GLN A 254 7.70 -8.26 -15.52
C GLN A 254 6.71 -8.41 -16.69
N ASN A 255 5.87 -9.46 -16.70
CA ASN A 255 4.74 -9.48 -17.59
C ASN A 255 3.67 -8.53 -17.06
N VAL A 256 3.08 -7.76 -17.98
CA VAL A 256 1.95 -6.89 -17.66
C VAL A 256 0.65 -7.58 -18.06
N TRP A 257 -0.25 -7.69 -17.11
CA TRP A 257 -1.55 -8.31 -17.26
C TRP A 257 -2.62 -7.24 -17.31
N ILE A 258 -3.49 -7.31 -18.30
CA ILE A 258 -4.51 -6.28 -18.57
C ILE A 258 -5.87 -6.95 -18.65
N ALA A 259 -6.73 -6.63 -17.68
CA ALA A 259 -8.14 -7.00 -17.71
C ALA A 259 -8.91 -6.10 -18.67
N SER A 260 -9.78 -6.67 -19.47
CA SER A 260 -10.65 -5.94 -20.38
C SER A 260 -12.07 -6.48 -20.37
N ASP A 261 -12.96 -5.73 -21.00
CA ASP A 261 -14.38 -6.12 -21.24
C ASP A 261 -14.54 -7.35 -22.12
N LYS A 262 -13.49 -7.76 -22.86
CA LYS A 262 -13.55 -8.87 -23.84
C LYS A 262 -12.50 -9.95 -23.59
N GLY A 263 -11.72 -9.84 -22.52
CA GLY A 263 -10.74 -10.87 -22.18
C GLY A 263 -9.56 -10.38 -21.35
N LEU A 264 -8.62 -11.30 -21.15
CA LEU A 264 -7.37 -11.07 -20.45
C LEU A 264 -6.23 -10.97 -21.45
N ASN A 265 -5.39 -9.97 -21.29
CA ASN A 265 -4.18 -9.78 -22.09
C ASN A 265 -2.96 -9.92 -21.17
N ARG A 266 -1.95 -10.65 -21.63
CA ARG A 266 -0.64 -10.72 -20.99
C ARG A 266 0.40 -10.22 -22.01
N ILE A 267 1.16 -9.21 -21.63
CA ILE A 267 2.25 -8.65 -22.43
C ILE A 267 3.57 -9.01 -21.74
N THR A 268 4.42 -9.71 -22.45
CA THR A 268 5.74 -10.13 -21.97
C THR A 268 6.77 -8.99 -22.12
N PRO A 269 7.90 -9.03 -21.38
CA PRO A 269 8.93 -7.97 -21.43
C PRO A 269 9.52 -7.74 -22.83
N ASP A 270 9.49 -8.74 -23.71
CA ASP A 270 9.88 -8.62 -25.14
C ASP A 270 8.78 -7.98 -26.02
N GLY A 271 7.68 -7.51 -25.42
CA GLY A 271 6.60 -6.80 -26.09
C GLY A 271 5.60 -7.70 -26.81
N LYS A 272 5.69 -9.03 -26.65
CA LYS A 272 4.71 -9.95 -27.22
C LYS A 272 3.43 -9.96 -26.41
N SER A 273 2.30 -9.92 -27.08
CA SER A 273 0.98 -9.98 -26.49
C SER A 273 0.37 -11.38 -26.62
N HIS A 274 -0.13 -11.90 -25.50
CA HIS A 274 -0.85 -13.15 -25.41
C HIS A 274 -2.31 -12.87 -25.04
N LEU A 275 -3.21 -13.26 -25.93
CA LEU A 275 -4.64 -12.99 -25.79
C LEU A 275 -5.35 -14.20 -25.15
N MET A 276 -5.88 -14.02 -23.93
CA MET A 276 -6.42 -15.07 -23.09
C MET A 276 -7.86 -14.78 -22.71
N LEU A 277 -8.62 -15.78 -22.26
CA LEU A 277 -10.02 -15.65 -21.82
C LEU A 277 -10.88 -14.82 -22.80
N LYS A 278 -10.76 -15.09 -24.11
CA LYS A 278 -11.50 -14.37 -25.14
C LYS A 278 -13.00 -14.44 -24.91
N ASN A 279 -13.69 -13.32 -25.15
CA ASN A 279 -15.13 -13.16 -24.98
C ASN A 279 -15.63 -13.31 -23.52
N GLN A 280 -14.75 -13.07 -22.55
CA GLN A 280 -15.10 -12.98 -21.14
C GLN A 280 -14.85 -11.58 -20.62
N HIS A 281 -15.83 -11.02 -19.93
CA HIS A 281 -15.69 -9.72 -19.28
C HIS A 281 -14.98 -9.93 -17.95
N ILE A 282 -13.77 -9.38 -17.82
CA ILE A 282 -12.99 -9.45 -16.61
C ILE A 282 -13.30 -8.26 -15.73
N ILE A 283 -13.84 -8.48 -14.52
CA ILE A 283 -14.19 -7.42 -13.58
C ILE A 283 -13.05 -7.04 -12.65
N THR A 284 -12.16 -7.98 -12.36
CA THR A 284 -10.97 -7.69 -11.55
C THR A 284 -9.86 -8.70 -11.78
N LEU A 285 -8.64 -8.24 -11.55
CA LEU A 285 -7.46 -9.09 -11.48
C LEU A 285 -6.56 -8.65 -10.31
N THR A 286 -5.83 -9.61 -9.74
CA THR A 286 -4.85 -9.35 -8.69
C THR A 286 -3.68 -10.32 -8.82
N THR A 287 -2.54 -9.98 -8.20
CA THR A 287 -1.34 -10.83 -8.22
C THR A 287 -0.68 -10.91 -6.85
N ASP A 288 -0.09 -12.06 -6.54
CA ASP A 288 0.88 -12.25 -5.46
C ASP A 288 2.33 -12.14 -5.98
N GLY A 289 2.50 -11.78 -7.25
CA GLY A 289 3.76 -11.71 -7.97
C GLY A 289 4.08 -12.97 -8.78
N ASN A 290 3.67 -14.15 -8.34
CA ASN A 290 3.90 -15.43 -9.05
C ASN A 290 2.64 -15.99 -9.72
N HIS A 291 1.48 -15.59 -9.21
CA HIS A 291 0.18 -16.01 -9.73
C HIS A 291 -0.70 -14.79 -9.99
N ILE A 292 -1.57 -14.95 -10.96
CA ILE A 292 -2.56 -13.94 -11.33
C ILE A 292 -3.94 -14.55 -11.15
N ALA A 293 -4.72 -13.98 -10.22
CA ALA A 293 -6.12 -14.35 -10.02
C ALA A 293 -7.01 -13.39 -10.81
N VAL A 294 -7.96 -13.94 -11.54
CA VAL A 294 -8.87 -13.22 -12.43
C VAL A 294 -10.30 -13.61 -12.11
N LEU A 295 -11.20 -12.65 -12.01
CA LEU A 295 -12.62 -12.88 -11.82
C LEU A 295 -13.42 -12.29 -12.98
N THR A 296 -14.37 -13.05 -13.51
CA THR A 296 -15.26 -12.62 -14.57
C THR A 296 -16.61 -12.11 -14.02
N ASP A 297 -17.36 -11.42 -14.85
CA ASP A 297 -18.74 -10.96 -14.55
C ASP A 297 -19.73 -12.10 -14.33
N LYS A 298 -19.42 -13.31 -14.83
CA LYS A 298 -20.20 -14.53 -14.61
C LYS A 298 -19.87 -15.25 -13.30
N GLY A 299 -18.91 -14.72 -12.51
CA GLY A 299 -18.46 -15.31 -11.27
C GLY A 299 -17.43 -16.42 -11.44
N ASP A 300 -16.96 -16.68 -12.66
CA ASP A 300 -15.86 -17.61 -12.89
C ASP A 300 -14.54 -17.01 -12.42
N ALA A 301 -13.74 -17.80 -11.70
CA ALA A 301 -12.42 -17.43 -11.23
C ALA A 301 -11.34 -18.29 -11.85
N PHE A 302 -10.26 -17.64 -12.31
CA PHE A 302 -9.12 -18.29 -12.93
C PHE A 302 -7.83 -17.89 -12.22
N LEU A 303 -6.95 -18.86 -12.01
CA LEU A 303 -5.60 -18.65 -11.46
C LEU A 303 -4.57 -19.08 -12.51
N TYR A 304 -3.75 -18.13 -12.92
CA TYR A 304 -2.64 -18.36 -13.85
C TYR A 304 -1.30 -18.24 -13.12
N ASP A 305 -0.29 -18.98 -13.57
CA ASP A 305 1.09 -18.69 -13.20
C ASP A 305 1.67 -17.57 -14.10
N ASN A 306 2.84 -17.08 -13.74
CA ASN A 306 3.51 -16.01 -14.51
C ASN A 306 4.06 -16.48 -15.89
N SER A 307 3.97 -17.77 -16.24
CA SER A 307 4.19 -18.25 -17.61
C SER A 307 2.95 -18.11 -18.49
N GLY A 308 1.78 -17.86 -17.89
CA GLY A 308 0.48 -17.82 -18.55
C GLY A 308 -0.23 -19.16 -18.59
N LYS A 309 0.26 -20.17 -17.85
CA LYS A 309 -0.39 -21.46 -17.73
C LYS A 309 -1.51 -21.38 -16.70
N LEU A 310 -2.68 -21.91 -17.04
CA LEU A 310 -3.80 -22.03 -16.11
C LEU A 310 -3.46 -23.06 -15.02
N VAL A 311 -3.46 -22.61 -13.76
CA VAL A 311 -3.21 -23.45 -12.59
C VAL A 311 -4.51 -24.01 -12.04
N ARG A 312 -5.55 -23.16 -12.00
CA ARG A 312 -6.86 -23.54 -11.47
C ARG A 312 -7.98 -22.72 -12.10
N ALA A 313 -9.13 -23.35 -12.30
CA ALA A 313 -10.38 -22.67 -12.64
C ALA A 313 -11.46 -23.08 -11.64
N CYS A 314 -12.31 -22.14 -11.25
CA CYS A 314 -13.50 -22.36 -10.45
C CYS A 314 -14.67 -21.72 -11.21
N HIS A 315 -15.68 -22.50 -11.50
CA HIS A 315 -16.90 -22.01 -12.13
C HIS A 315 -18.00 -21.88 -11.08
N GLN A 316 -18.77 -20.81 -11.18
CA GLN A 316 -19.95 -20.69 -10.32
C GLN A 316 -20.99 -21.73 -10.75
N PRO A 317 -21.54 -22.54 -9.83
CA PRO A 317 -22.64 -23.41 -10.18
C PRO A 317 -23.82 -22.58 -10.67
N THR A 318 -24.31 -22.89 -11.86
CA THR A 318 -25.52 -22.28 -12.45
C THR A 318 -26.76 -22.68 -11.69
#